data_c036b425a17a9d2a64b4aff980c5dc49
#
_entry.id   c036b425a17a9d2a64b4aff980c5dc49
#
_cell.length_a   1.000
_cell.length_b   1.000
_cell.length_c   1.000
_cell.angle_alpha   90.00
_cell.angle_beta   90.00
_cell.angle_gamma   90.00
#
_symmetry.space_group_name_H-M   'P 1'
#
loop_
_entity.id
_entity.type
_entity.pdbx_description
1 polymer ?
#
loop_
_entity_poly.entity_id
_entity_poly.type
_entity_poly.pdbx_seq_one_letter_code
_entity_poly.pdbx_strand_id
1 'polypeptide(L)'
;MYRNRSSGGALWVVVILVLGVIGVVVGVSSNAVKTKSVTETERIPYNTTYVDDETLAQGKSVTRTAGVYGTRTKTYKVTIKGGKDTSRELVESSVTQEPRDAVVARGTKPTWHCYDTTSYDRNPYNDNYCEYSDGSGKYVPDSEARALDPDYTPGQAGAAYYNNF
;
A
#
# COMPACT_ATOMS: atom_id res chain seq x y z
N MET A 1 5.50 -23.05 13.40
CA MET A 1 5.42 -21.78 14.17
C MET A 1 6.35 -20.77 13.51
N TYR A 2 5.94 -20.13 12.43
CA TYR A 2 6.74 -19.16 11.67
C TYR A 2 6.20 -17.75 11.94
N ARG A 3 7.01 -16.97 12.63
CA ARG A 3 6.72 -15.58 12.96
C ARG A 3 7.22 -14.70 11.80
N ASN A 4 6.33 -14.28 10.93
CA ASN A 4 6.64 -13.31 9.88
C ASN A 4 6.66 -11.90 10.49
N ARG A 5 7.85 -11.35 10.69
CA ARG A 5 8.06 -9.95 11.08
C ARG A 5 8.12 -9.13 9.79
N SER A 6 6.98 -8.59 9.39
CA SER A 6 6.94 -7.53 8.39
C SER A 6 7.35 -6.21 9.04
N SER A 7 8.63 -5.84 8.90
CA SER A 7 9.09 -4.49 9.21
C SER A 7 8.82 -3.60 7.99
N GLY A 8 7.63 -3.02 7.94
CA GLY A 8 7.30 -1.94 7.01
C GLY A 8 8.00 -0.67 7.49
N GLY A 9 9.20 -0.39 6.98
CA GLY A 9 9.84 0.90 7.14
C GLY A 9 9.02 1.96 6.41
N ALA A 10 8.28 2.77 7.15
CA ALA A 10 7.61 3.95 6.60
C ALA A 10 8.70 4.93 6.13
N LEU A 11 8.87 5.03 4.81
CA LEU A 11 9.69 6.11 4.23
C LEU A 11 8.93 7.43 4.45
N TRP A 12 9.38 8.22 5.42
CA TRP A 12 8.89 9.56 5.65
C TRP A 12 9.44 10.48 4.56
N VAL A 13 8.64 10.75 3.55
CA VAL A 13 8.96 11.80 2.57
C VAL A 13 8.45 13.12 3.14
N VAL A 14 9.37 13.86 3.76
CA VAL A 14 9.10 15.24 4.18
C VAL A 14 9.26 16.13 2.96
N VAL A 15 8.15 16.57 2.37
CA VAL A 15 8.16 17.60 1.33
C VAL A 15 8.05 18.94 2.03
N ILE A 16 9.19 19.64 2.16
CA ILE A 16 9.24 20.99 2.71
C ILE A 16 8.90 21.96 1.57
N LEU A 17 7.66 22.43 1.54
CA LEU A 17 7.28 23.59 0.72
C LEU A 17 7.41 24.83 1.59
N VAL A 18 8.47 25.61 1.36
CA VAL A 18 8.64 26.93 1.99
C VAL A 18 7.75 27.92 1.25
N LEU A 19 6.58 28.21 1.79
CA LEU A 19 5.69 29.24 1.27
C LEU A 19 5.68 30.45 2.23
N GLY A 20 6.24 31.55 1.75
CA GLY A 20 5.95 32.89 2.25
C GLY A 20 6.79 33.40 3.43
N VAL A 21 7.75 34.26 3.11
CA VAL A 21 8.41 35.13 4.08
C VAL A 21 7.57 36.42 4.20
N ILE A 22 6.86 36.60 5.31
CA ILE A 22 6.31 37.91 5.66
C ILE A 22 7.38 38.63 6.48
N GLY A 23 8.16 39.49 5.83
CA GLY A 23 9.17 40.25 6.48
C GLY A 23 8.62 41.58 7.02
N VAL A 24 8.73 41.81 8.32
CA VAL A 24 8.68 43.19 8.89
C VAL A 24 10.09 43.64 9.08
N VAL A 25 10.52 44.62 8.29
CA VAL A 25 11.83 45.28 8.42
C VAL A 25 11.69 46.52 9.30
N VAL A 26 12.31 46.52 10.49
CA VAL A 26 12.58 47.73 11.25
C VAL A 26 14.09 47.89 11.38
N GLY A 27 14.56 49.05 11.01
CA GLY A 27 15.93 49.35 10.64
C GLY A 27 17.01 49.35 11.71
N VAL A 28 18.21 49.13 11.20
CA VAL A 28 19.55 49.64 11.48
C VAL A 28 20.20 49.31 12.82
N SER A 29 21.04 48.31 12.80
CA SER A 29 22.37 48.24 13.44
C SER A 29 22.97 46.88 13.14
N SER A 30 24.24 46.79 12.83
CA SER A 30 24.94 45.58 12.39
C SER A 30 24.99 44.42 13.43
N ASN A 31 24.43 44.64 14.62
CA ASN A 31 24.26 43.65 15.69
C ASN A 31 22.78 43.45 16.11
N ALA A 32 21.82 43.95 15.35
CA ALA A 32 20.43 43.82 15.70
C ALA A 32 19.94 42.35 15.58
N VAL A 33 19.34 41.88 16.64
CA VAL A 33 18.60 40.60 16.65
C VAL A 33 17.27 40.83 15.92
N LYS A 34 17.06 40.10 14.85
CA LYS A 34 15.80 40.12 14.10
C LYS A 34 15.08 38.80 14.26
N THR A 35 13.78 38.82 14.18
CA THR A 35 12.96 37.59 14.14
C THR A 35 12.15 37.52 12.85
N LYS A 36 12.02 36.33 12.29
CA LYS A 36 11.11 36.03 11.17
C LYS A 36 10.20 34.88 11.52
N SER A 37 9.00 34.86 10.96
CA SER A 37 8.10 33.70 11.01
C SER A 37 8.35 32.85 9.78
N VAL A 38 8.47 31.53 9.98
CA VAL A 38 8.64 30.54 8.90
C VAL A 38 7.56 29.48 9.07
N THR A 39 6.74 29.29 8.05
CA THR A 39 5.68 28.27 8.03
C THR A 39 6.12 27.10 7.16
N GLU A 40 5.99 25.89 7.70
CA GLU A 40 6.29 24.63 7.01
C GLU A 40 5.05 23.75 6.99
N THR A 41 4.91 23.01 5.92
CA THR A 41 3.83 22.05 5.74
C THR A 41 4.39 20.63 5.73
N GLU A 42 3.82 19.77 6.56
CA GLU A 42 4.16 18.35 6.68
C GLU A 42 2.97 17.49 6.25
N ARG A 43 3.21 16.43 5.49
CA ARG A 43 2.19 15.45 5.17
C ARG A 43 1.98 14.50 6.33
N ILE A 44 0.71 14.23 6.67
CA ILE A 44 0.31 13.21 7.63
C ILE A 44 -0.10 11.97 6.82
N PRO A 45 0.55 10.80 7.02
CA PRO A 45 0.19 9.60 6.31
C PRO A 45 -1.21 9.13 6.70
N TYR A 46 -1.88 8.49 5.76
CA TYR A 46 -3.11 7.72 6.01
C TYR A 46 -2.79 6.26 6.26
N ASN A 47 -3.72 5.52 6.89
CA ASN A 47 -3.64 4.08 7.04
C ASN A 47 -4.39 3.37 5.90
N THR A 48 -4.12 2.07 5.75
CA THR A 48 -4.89 1.21 4.85
C THR A 48 -5.62 0.16 5.68
N THR A 49 -6.95 0.15 5.54
CA THR A 49 -7.83 -0.87 6.12
C THR A 49 -8.18 -1.89 5.06
N TYR A 50 -8.20 -3.16 5.42
CA TYR A 50 -8.57 -4.25 4.55
C TYR A 50 -9.93 -4.80 4.97
N VAL A 51 -10.77 -5.06 3.98
CA VAL A 51 -12.09 -5.68 4.16
C VAL A 51 -12.20 -6.90 3.27
N ASP A 52 -12.78 -7.97 3.76
CA ASP A 52 -13.00 -9.17 2.97
C ASP A 52 -14.16 -8.97 2.00
N ASP A 53 -14.04 -9.55 0.80
CA ASP A 53 -15.02 -9.45 -0.28
C ASP A 53 -15.21 -10.81 -0.94
N GLU A 54 -16.34 -11.45 -0.64
CA GLU A 54 -16.71 -12.77 -1.17
C GLU A 54 -17.07 -12.75 -2.66
N THR A 55 -17.18 -11.58 -3.27
CA THR A 55 -17.44 -11.45 -4.71
C THR A 55 -16.16 -11.43 -5.54
N LEU A 56 -15.03 -11.10 -4.90
CA LEU A 56 -13.71 -11.12 -5.54
C LEU A 56 -13.04 -12.46 -5.36
N ALA A 57 -12.39 -12.93 -6.42
CA ALA A 57 -11.58 -14.15 -6.37
C ALA A 57 -10.46 -14.02 -5.33
N GLN A 58 -10.17 -15.13 -4.63
CA GLN A 58 -9.10 -15.22 -3.65
C GLN A 58 -7.76 -14.76 -4.28
N GLY A 59 -6.98 -13.97 -3.55
CA GLY A 59 -5.73 -13.39 -4.02
C GLY A 59 -5.90 -12.10 -4.86
N LYS A 60 -7.12 -11.73 -5.26
CA LYS A 60 -7.37 -10.43 -5.89
C LYS A 60 -7.66 -9.36 -4.83
N SER A 61 -7.34 -8.11 -5.16
CA SER A 61 -7.68 -6.98 -4.30
C SER A 61 -8.08 -5.76 -5.13
N VAL A 62 -9.00 -4.97 -4.59
CA VAL A 62 -9.50 -3.76 -5.25
C VAL A 62 -9.56 -2.63 -4.23
N THR A 63 -9.04 -1.46 -4.60
CA THR A 63 -9.17 -0.27 -3.76
C THR A 63 -10.60 0.26 -3.87
N ARG A 64 -11.36 0.17 -2.78
CA ARG A 64 -12.73 0.70 -2.67
C ARG A 64 -12.74 2.19 -2.36
N THR A 65 -11.80 2.64 -1.51
CA THR A 65 -11.65 4.05 -1.17
C THR A 65 -10.17 4.39 -1.22
N ALA A 66 -9.82 5.40 -1.99
CA ALA A 66 -8.46 5.91 -2.02
C ALA A 66 -8.14 6.68 -0.74
N GLY A 67 -6.97 6.43 -0.17
CA GLY A 67 -6.46 7.19 0.96
C GLY A 67 -6.09 8.63 0.55
N VAL A 68 -6.23 9.54 1.48
CA VAL A 68 -5.86 10.95 1.30
C VAL A 68 -4.90 11.33 2.42
N TYR A 69 -3.75 11.88 2.05
CA TYR A 69 -2.82 12.42 3.04
C TYR A 69 -3.43 13.61 3.77
N GLY A 70 -3.23 13.64 5.08
CA GLY A 70 -3.47 14.83 5.86
C GLY A 70 -2.36 15.85 5.70
N THR A 71 -2.58 17.03 6.23
CA THR A 71 -1.64 18.16 6.19
C THR A 71 -1.55 18.79 7.57
N ARG A 72 -0.31 18.93 8.06
CA ARG A 72 -0.01 19.67 9.28
C ARG A 72 0.81 20.89 8.92
N THR A 73 0.39 22.05 9.44
CA THR A 73 1.14 23.30 9.30
C THR A 73 1.85 23.59 10.61
N LYS A 74 3.16 23.89 10.53
CA LYS A 74 4.01 24.26 11.66
C LYS A 74 4.54 25.66 11.42
N THR A 75 4.37 26.56 12.38
CA THR A 75 4.90 27.91 12.35
C THR A 75 6.05 28.05 13.33
N TYR A 76 7.18 28.48 12.85
CA TYR A 76 8.39 28.67 13.63
C TYR A 76 8.75 30.15 13.71
N LYS A 77 9.19 30.57 14.88
CA LYS A 77 9.88 31.84 15.11
C LYS A 77 11.38 31.61 14.98
N VAL A 78 11.99 32.22 13.98
CA VAL A 78 13.43 32.12 13.72
C VAL A 78 14.10 33.40 14.14
N THR A 79 15.13 33.29 15.00
CA THR A 79 15.95 34.42 15.44
C THR A 79 17.19 34.52 14.57
N ILE A 80 17.45 35.73 14.06
CA ILE A 80 18.57 36.04 13.19
C ILE A 80 19.51 37.01 13.92
N LYS A 81 20.80 36.65 14.00
CA LYS A 81 21.84 37.48 14.56
C LYS A 81 23.01 37.53 13.58
N GLY A 82 23.47 38.74 13.24
CA GLY A 82 24.54 38.89 12.28
C GLY A 82 24.26 38.29 10.89
N GLY A 83 22.99 38.30 10.47
CA GLY A 83 22.56 37.72 9.19
C GLY A 83 22.44 36.21 9.15
N LYS A 84 22.64 35.52 10.28
CA LYS A 84 22.52 34.04 10.38
C LYS A 84 21.39 33.65 11.29
N ASP A 85 20.68 32.58 10.93
CA ASP A 85 19.68 31.96 11.79
C ASP A 85 20.38 31.33 12.99
N THR A 86 20.04 31.78 14.22
CA THR A 86 20.70 31.37 15.47
C THR A 86 19.83 30.48 16.34
N SER A 87 18.50 30.61 16.25
CA SER A 87 17.56 29.72 16.92
C SER A 87 16.26 29.60 16.15
N ARG A 88 15.59 28.50 16.37
CA ARG A 88 14.29 28.19 15.78
C ARG A 88 13.40 27.61 16.84
N GLU A 89 12.26 28.22 17.07
CA GLU A 89 11.28 27.86 18.08
C GLU A 89 9.94 27.55 17.39
N LEU A 90 9.33 26.40 17.69
CA LEU A 90 7.99 26.06 17.22
C LEU A 90 6.99 26.90 18.02
N VAL A 91 6.25 27.76 17.34
CA VAL A 91 5.23 28.63 17.93
C VAL A 91 3.85 28.02 17.83
N GLU A 92 3.57 27.38 16.69
CA GLU A 92 2.26 26.81 16.40
C GLU A 92 2.39 25.55 15.58
N SER A 93 1.51 24.58 15.87
CA SER A 93 1.35 23.37 15.04
C SER A 93 -0.12 23.01 14.99
N SER A 94 -0.70 23.02 13.79
CA SER A 94 -2.11 22.71 13.55
C SER A 94 -2.27 21.74 12.42
N VAL A 95 -3.27 20.84 12.53
CA VAL A 95 -3.68 19.97 11.43
C VAL A 95 -4.68 20.77 10.59
N THR A 96 -4.31 21.08 9.36
CA THR A 96 -5.16 21.84 8.42
C THR A 96 -6.01 20.94 7.55
N GLN A 97 -5.61 19.67 7.43
CA GLN A 97 -6.37 18.62 6.77
C GLN A 97 -6.11 17.29 7.46
N GLU A 98 -7.17 16.64 7.93
CA GLU A 98 -7.06 15.28 8.48
C GLU A 98 -6.81 14.26 7.38
N PRO A 99 -5.99 13.22 7.63
CA PRO A 99 -5.84 12.11 6.70
C PRO A 99 -7.15 11.30 6.63
N ARG A 100 -7.41 10.74 5.45
CA ARG A 100 -8.49 9.78 5.25
C ARG A 100 -7.91 8.46 4.82
N ASP A 101 -8.25 7.40 5.54
CA ASP A 101 -7.72 6.07 5.30
C ASP A 101 -8.18 5.47 3.97
N ALA A 102 -7.31 4.66 3.37
CA ALA A 102 -7.65 3.83 2.24
C ALA A 102 -8.42 2.59 2.71
N VAL A 103 -9.37 2.14 1.89
CA VAL A 103 -10.07 0.86 2.08
C VAL A 103 -9.78 -0.03 0.87
N VAL A 104 -9.18 -1.19 1.12
CA VAL A 104 -8.86 -2.19 0.10
C VAL A 104 -9.67 -3.46 0.37
N ALA A 105 -10.51 -3.83 -0.58
CA ALA A 105 -11.20 -5.12 -0.56
C ALA A 105 -10.23 -6.23 -0.96
N ARG A 106 -10.20 -7.31 -0.18
CA ARG A 106 -9.48 -8.55 -0.47
C ARG A 106 -10.46 -9.64 -0.84
N GLY A 107 -10.22 -10.26 -1.98
CA GLY A 107 -11.03 -11.37 -2.45
C GLY A 107 -10.88 -12.58 -1.55
N THR A 108 -12.03 -13.12 -1.13
CA THR A 108 -12.15 -14.35 -0.37
C THR A 108 -12.97 -15.41 -1.11
N LYS A 109 -13.52 -15.06 -2.30
CA LYS A 109 -14.24 -16.02 -3.14
C LYS A 109 -13.28 -17.13 -3.56
N PRO A 110 -13.54 -18.37 -3.15
CA PRO A 110 -12.71 -19.49 -3.54
C PRO A 110 -12.71 -19.69 -5.06
N THR A 111 -11.59 -20.13 -5.60
CA THR A 111 -11.40 -20.37 -7.03
C THR A 111 -10.90 -21.77 -7.28
N TRP A 112 -11.26 -22.34 -8.42
CA TRP A 112 -10.69 -23.58 -8.92
C TRP A 112 -9.45 -23.26 -9.75
N HIS A 113 -8.46 -24.14 -9.68
CA HIS A 113 -7.31 -24.14 -10.57
C HIS A 113 -7.16 -25.54 -11.15
N CYS A 114 -7.21 -25.66 -12.47
CA CYS A 114 -7.21 -26.92 -13.16
C CYS A 114 -5.89 -27.17 -13.89
N TYR A 115 -5.43 -28.42 -13.85
CA TYR A 115 -4.20 -28.89 -14.49
C TYR A 115 -4.51 -30.05 -15.41
N ASP A 116 -3.90 -30.05 -16.58
CA ASP A 116 -3.92 -31.19 -17.48
C ASP A 116 -3.02 -32.31 -16.93
N THR A 117 -3.62 -33.45 -16.59
CA THR A 117 -2.90 -34.63 -16.09
C THR A 117 -2.64 -35.67 -17.16
N THR A 118 -3.13 -35.46 -18.39
CA THR A 118 -3.09 -36.45 -19.47
C THR A 118 -1.66 -36.84 -19.88
N SER A 119 -0.70 -35.95 -19.64
CA SER A 119 0.71 -36.19 -20.01
C SER A 119 1.52 -37.01 -18.98
N TYR A 120 1.00 -37.17 -17.76
CA TYR A 120 1.80 -37.70 -16.64
C TYR A 120 1.24 -38.93 -15.96
N ASP A 121 -0.07 -39.06 -15.94
CA ASP A 121 -0.70 -40.22 -15.33
C ASP A 121 -1.15 -41.18 -16.42
N ARG A 122 -0.90 -42.47 -16.24
CA ARG A 122 -1.54 -43.52 -17.04
C ARG A 122 -3.01 -43.58 -16.72
N ASN A 123 -3.63 -42.41 -16.52
CA ASN A 123 -5.07 -42.31 -16.25
C ASN A 123 -5.83 -42.62 -17.54
N PRO A 124 -6.54 -43.77 -17.63
CA PRO A 124 -7.26 -44.14 -18.83
C PRO A 124 -8.49 -43.25 -19.12
N TYR A 125 -8.80 -42.33 -18.20
CA TYR A 125 -10.01 -41.51 -18.29
C TYR A 125 -9.74 -40.11 -18.87
N ASN A 126 -8.49 -39.75 -19.15
CA ASN A 126 -8.14 -38.44 -19.75
C ASN A 126 -8.73 -37.25 -18.98
N ASP A 127 -8.75 -37.34 -17.65
CA ASP A 127 -9.35 -36.33 -16.77
C ASP A 127 -8.31 -35.34 -16.26
N ASN A 128 -8.72 -34.10 -16.07
CA ASN A 128 -7.90 -33.06 -15.50
C ASN A 128 -8.09 -33.00 -13.99
N TYR A 129 -7.04 -32.66 -13.27
CA TYR A 129 -7.14 -32.43 -11.83
C TYR A 129 -7.41 -30.95 -11.56
N CYS A 130 -8.52 -30.65 -10.90
CA CYS A 130 -8.86 -29.32 -10.44
C CYS A 130 -8.76 -29.25 -8.93
N GLU A 131 -7.93 -28.33 -8.46
CA GLU A 131 -7.76 -28.03 -7.04
C GLU A 131 -8.52 -26.76 -6.67
N TYR A 132 -9.27 -26.82 -5.59
CA TYR A 132 -9.96 -25.67 -5.03
C TYR A 132 -9.04 -24.95 -4.04
N SER A 133 -9.22 -23.66 -3.88
CA SER A 133 -8.36 -22.85 -3.03
C SER A 133 -8.36 -23.21 -1.54
N ASP A 134 -9.25 -24.13 -1.09
CA ASP A 134 -9.24 -24.70 0.26
C ASP A 134 -8.39 -25.97 0.39
N GLY A 135 -7.75 -26.40 -0.70
CA GLY A 135 -6.95 -27.62 -0.78
C GLY A 135 -7.74 -28.88 -1.16
N SER A 136 -9.06 -28.81 -1.35
CA SER A 136 -9.84 -29.89 -1.91
C SER A 136 -9.64 -29.98 -3.42
N GLY A 137 -9.73 -31.19 -3.99
CA GLY A 137 -9.55 -31.38 -5.42
C GLY A 137 -10.39 -32.51 -5.98
N LYS A 138 -10.61 -32.48 -7.29
CA LYS A 138 -11.30 -33.52 -8.03
C LYS A 138 -10.78 -33.68 -9.45
N TYR A 139 -10.93 -34.87 -10.00
CA TYR A 139 -10.71 -35.13 -11.42
C TYR A 139 -11.98 -34.83 -12.22
N VAL A 140 -11.82 -34.11 -13.32
CA VAL A 140 -12.93 -33.69 -14.17
C VAL A 140 -12.55 -33.75 -15.65
N PRO A 141 -13.52 -33.98 -16.57
CA PRO A 141 -13.25 -33.87 -18.00
C PRO A 141 -12.96 -32.42 -18.43
N ASP A 142 -12.33 -32.23 -19.58
CA ASP A 142 -11.97 -30.93 -20.16
C ASP A 142 -13.10 -29.90 -20.15
N SER A 143 -14.33 -30.35 -20.47
CA SER A 143 -15.47 -29.46 -20.53
C SER A 143 -15.83 -28.88 -19.16
N GLU A 144 -15.68 -29.68 -18.10
CA GLU A 144 -15.94 -29.25 -16.73
C GLU A 144 -14.78 -28.42 -16.19
N ALA A 145 -13.53 -28.79 -16.51
CA ALA A 145 -12.36 -28.04 -16.13
C ALA A 145 -12.43 -26.58 -16.62
N ARG A 146 -12.81 -26.36 -17.87
CA ARG A 146 -13.02 -25.01 -18.44
C ARG A 146 -14.17 -24.23 -17.80
N ALA A 147 -15.17 -24.94 -17.30
CA ALA A 147 -16.28 -24.29 -16.60
C ALA A 147 -15.90 -23.86 -15.18
N LEU A 148 -15.03 -24.63 -14.53
CA LEU A 148 -14.56 -24.35 -13.18
C LEU A 148 -13.44 -23.28 -13.16
N ASP A 149 -12.51 -23.38 -14.10
CA ASP A 149 -11.35 -22.50 -14.26
C ASP A 149 -11.38 -21.91 -15.67
N PRO A 150 -11.85 -20.68 -15.87
CA PRO A 150 -11.89 -20.03 -17.17
C PRO A 150 -10.51 -19.82 -17.82
N ASP A 151 -9.44 -19.80 -17.00
CA ASP A 151 -8.06 -19.63 -17.47
C ASP A 151 -7.39 -20.97 -17.83
N TYR A 152 -8.11 -22.09 -17.61
CA TYR A 152 -7.61 -23.42 -17.93
C TYR A 152 -7.40 -23.61 -19.44
N THR A 153 -6.18 -24.04 -19.81
CA THR A 153 -5.80 -24.36 -21.17
C THR A 153 -5.34 -25.82 -21.25
N PRO A 154 -6.01 -26.69 -22.04
CA PRO A 154 -5.58 -28.07 -22.23
C PRO A 154 -4.15 -28.14 -22.78
N GLY A 155 -3.38 -29.14 -22.31
CA GLY A 155 -1.99 -29.33 -22.73
C GLY A 155 -0.96 -28.50 -21.97
N GLN A 156 -1.36 -27.66 -21.04
CA GLN A 156 -0.46 -27.03 -20.08
C GLN A 156 -0.28 -27.96 -18.87
N ALA A 157 0.82 -28.72 -18.87
CA ALA A 157 1.23 -29.45 -17.66
C ALA A 157 1.47 -28.45 -16.53
N GLY A 158 0.78 -28.61 -15.41
CA GLY A 158 0.92 -27.75 -14.26
C GLY A 158 2.35 -27.79 -13.73
N ALA A 159 3.13 -26.75 -13.93
CA ALA A 159 4.51 -26.62 -13.43
C ALA A 159 4.59 -26.64 -11.88
N ALA A 160 3.46 -26.56 -11.19
CA ALA A 160 3.40 -26.49 -9.73
C ALA A 160 3.43 -27.84 -9.01
N TYR A 161 3.21 -28.94 -9.70
CA TYR A 161 3.11 -30.28 -9.05
C TYR A 161 4.47 -30.87 -8.65
N TYR A 162 5.60 -30.32 -9.14
CA TYR A 162 6.93 -30.89 -8.94
C TYR A 162 7.78 -30.29 -7.80
N ASN A 163 7.32 -29.23 -7.15
CA ASN A 163 8.16 -28.58 -6.13
C ASN A 163 7.87 -28.97 -4.67
N ASN A 164 7.01 -29.97 -4.41
CA ASN A 164 6.61 -30.35 -3.06
C ASN A 164 6.83 -31.84 -2.72
N PHE A 165 7.82 -32.52 -3.35
CA PHE A 165 8.28 -33.83 -2.90
C PHE A 165 9.78 -33.82 -2.62
#